data_7a765632a69f9742459473338366f90a
#
_entry.id   7a765632a69f9742459473338366f90a
#
_cell.length_a   1.000
_cell.length_b   1.000
_cell.length_c   1.000
_cell.angle_alpha   90.00
_cell.angle_beta   90.00
_cell.angle_gamma   90.00
#
_symmetry.space_group_name_H-M   'P 1'
#
loop_
_entity.id
_entity.type
_entity.pdbx_description
1 polymer ?
#
loop_
_entity_poly.entity_id
_entity_poly.type
_entity_poly.pdbx_seq_one_letter_code
_entity_poly.pdbx_strand_id
1 'polypeptide(L)'
;LLAQLDDLLEVVLAGARRDGLAPNQITALLPVGGSSRMPLIRQWLQERCGGIPLQESRPVEAVALGALALTPGVRVRDVLRHGISLRCWDQRSSRHHWQPLFVAGQTWPSERSLEIVLACSSPNQRSLELVLGEPDNERRSEVVFEAGLPVLRPRPAGQARVVPWSEQPPDLVLEMPGQPGEDCLRLSFSVNDQGQLVLEVTDLRSGRLSAPQLLGPVR
;
A
#
# COMPACT_ATOMS: atom_id res chain seq x y z
N LEU A 1 -8.01 -25.13 -2.49
CA LEU A 1 -7.20 -24.64 -3.62
C LEU A 1 -8.07 -23.88 -4.62
N LEU A 2 -9.14 -24.48 -5.22
CA LEU A 2 -9.98 -23.79 -6.21
C LEU A 2 -10.69 -22.57 -5.62
N ALA A 3 -11.21 -22.65 -4.40
CA ALA A 3 -11.82 -21.49 -3.73
C ALA A 3 -10.83 -20.32 -3.57
N GLN A 4 -9.57 -20.60 -3.27
CA GLN A 4 -8.53 -19.57 -3.19
C GLN A 4 -8.25 -18.94 -4.57
N LEU A 5 -8.32 -19.71 -5.65
CA LEU A 5 -8.19 -19.20 -7.01
C LEU A 5 -9.40 -18.33 -7.39
N ASP A 6 -10.59 -18.72 -6.98
CA ASP A 6 -11.82 -17.92 -7.18
C ASP A 6 -11.68 -16.56 -6.46
N ASP A 7 -11.24 -16.55 -5.22
CA ASP A 7 -11.03 -15.32 -4.44
C ASP A 7 -10.00 -14.40 -5.11
N LEU A 8 -8.88 -14.97 -5.57
CA LEU A 8 -7.85 -14.20 -6.27
C LEU A 8 -8.35 -13.64 -7.61
N LEU A 9 -9.09 -14.43 -8.37
CA LEU A 9 -9.68 -13.97 -9.63
C LEU A 9 -10.63 -12.79 -9.42
N GLU A 10 -11.49 -12.88 -8.40
CA GLU A 10 -12.40 -11.77 -8.05
C GLU A 10 -11.65 -10.50 -7.64
N VAL A 11 -10.57 -10.61 -6.88
CA VAL A 11 -9.71 -9.46 -6.52
C VAL A 11 -9.11 -8.82 -7.76
N VAL A 12 -8.58 -9.61 -8.69
CA VAL A 12 -7.99 -9.11 -9.94
C VAL A 12 -9.04 -8.43 -10.82
N LEU A 13 -10.20 -9.07 -11.01
CA LEU A 13 -11.29 -8.50 -11.79
C LEU A 13 -11.87 -7.22 -11.16
N ALA A 14 -11.95 -7.17 -9.83
CA ALA A 14 -12.36 -5.95 -9.12
C ALA A 14 -11.33 -4.81 -9.29
N GLY A 15 -10.04 -5.14 -9.33
CA GLY A 15 -8.98 -4.20 -9.66
C GLY A 15 -9.13 -3.65 -11.08
N ALA A 16 -9.26 -4.54 -12.05
CA ALA A 16 -9.44 -4.16 -13.45
C ALA A 16 -10.66 -3.24 -13.67
N ARG A 17 -11.80 -3.55 -13.03
CA ARG A 17 -13.00 -2.70 -13.09
C ARG A 17 -12.77 -1.29 -12.52
N ARG A 18 -11.98 -1.16 -11.44
CA ARG A 18 -11.60 0.16 -10.88
C ARG A 18 -10.78 0.98 -11.88
N ASP A 19 -9.93 0.30 -12.66
CA ASP A 19 -9.11 0.93 -13.70
C ASP A 19 -9.88 1.14 -15.02
N GLY A 20 -11.19 0.92 -15.03
CA GLY A 20 -12.06 1.12 -16.18
C GLY A 20 -12.06 -0.02 -17.19
N LEU A 21 -11.44 -1.17 -16.87
CA LEU A 21 -11.40 -2.35 -17.73
C LEU A 21 -12.60 -3.27 -17.43
N ALA A 22 -13.41 -3.53 -18.45
CA ALA A 22 -14.50 -4.50 -18.33
C ALA A 22 -14.02 -5.93 -18.68
N PRO A 23 -14.60 -6.98 -18.08
CA PRO A 23 -14.21 -8.37 -18.35
C PRO A 23 -14.25 -8.78 -19.82
N ASN A 24 -15.15 -8.20 -20.60
CA ASN A 24 -15.27 -8.43 -22.05
C ASN A 24 -14.15 -7.79 -22.88
N GLN A 25 -13.30 -6.98 -22.27
CA GLN A 25 -12.11 -6.39 -22.90
C GLN A 25 -10.87 -7.27 -22.73
N ILE A 26 -10.96 -8.37 -21.96
CA ILE A 26 -9.88 -9.34 -21.84
C ILE A 26 -9.79 -10.14 -23.13
N THR A 27 -8.69 -9.97 -23.84
CA THR A 27 -8.51 -10.56 -25.19
C THR A 27 -7.88 -11.95 -25.17
N ALA A 28 -7.13 -12.29 -24.12
CA ALA A 28 -6.48 -13.59 -23.99
C ALA A 28 -6.15 -13.93 -22.53
N LEU A 29 -6.10 -15.23 -22.23
CA LEU A 29 -5.54 -15.79 -21.01
C LEU A 29 -4.17 -16.39 -21.31
N LEU A 30 -3.19 -16.07 -20.50
CA LEU A 30 -1.82 -16.56 -20.61
C LEU A 30 -1.48 -17.43 -19.39
N PRO A 31 -1.70 -18.76 -19.45
CA PRO A 31 -1.30 -19.66 -18.39
C PRO A 31 0.23 -19.73 -18.31
N VAL A 32 0.78 -19.45 -17.12
CA VAL A 32 2.23 -19.40 -16.89
C VAL A 32 2.62 -20.37 -15.78
N GLY A 33 3.79 -21.01 -15.93
CA GLY A 33 4.31 -21.97 -14.97
C GLY A 33 3.79 -23.40 -15.16
N GLY A 34 4.49 -24.36 -14.56
CA GLY A 34 4.20 -25.80 -14.69
C GLY A 34 2.79 -26.20 -14.17
N SER A 35 2.35 -25.56 -13.08
CA SER A 35 1.04 -25.84 -12.46
C SER A 35 -0.14 -25.51 -13.37
N SER A 36 0.02 -24.57 -14.31
CA SER A 36 -1.02 -24.21 -15.27
C SER A 36 -1.38 -25.34 -16.24
N ARG A 37 -0.53 -26.38 -16.34
CA ARG A 37 -0.75 -27.57 -17.16
C ARG A 37 -1.61 -28.63 -16.47
N MET A 38 -1.91 -28.47 -15.18
CA MET A 38 -2.75 -29.42 -14.43
C MET A 38 -4.17 -29.42 -15.03
N PRO A 39 -4.76 -30.62 -15.31
CA PRO A 39 -6.11 -30.71 -15.86
C PRO A 39 -7.16 -29.95 -15.04
N LEU A 40 -7.05 -30.03 -13.71
CA LEU A 40 -7.95 -29.33 -12.78
C LEU A 40 -7.91 -27.81 -12.96
N ILE A 41 -6.73 -27.23 -13.15
CA ILE A 41 -6.56 -25.78 -13.38
C ILE A 41 -7.12 -25.37 -14.76
N ARG A 42 -6.89 -26.20 -15.78
CA ARG A 42 -7.43 -25.96 -17.11
C ARG A 42 -8.96 -26.00 -17.12
N GLN A 43 -9.54 -26.97 -16.46
CA GLN A 43 -10.99 -27.07 -16.31
C GLN A 43 -11.54 -25.85 -15.59
N TRP A 44 -10.93 -25.45 -14.47
CA TRP A 44 -11.31 -24.26 -13.72
C TRP A 44 -11.24 -22.98 -14.57
N LEU A 45 -10.17 -22.80 -15.38
CA LEU A 45 -10.05 -21.67 -16.30
C LEU A 45 -11.16 -21.67 -17.35
N GLN A 46 -11.50 -22.82 -17.90
CA GLN A 46 -12.60 -22.94 -18.87
C GLN A 46 -13.96 -22.61 -18.26
N GLU A 47 -14.20 -23.06 -17.02
CA GLU A 47 -15.46 -22.79 -16.32
C GLU A 47 -15.60 -21.31 -15.91
N ARG A 48 -14.52 -20.67 -15.49
CA ARG A 48 -14.56 -19.30 -14.96
C ARG A 48 -14.34 -18.22 -16.02
N CYS A 49 -13.55 -18.53 -17.03
CA CYS A 49 -13.14 -17.59 -18.07
C CYS A 49 -13.56 -18.06 -19.47
N GLY A 50 -14.57 -18.90 -19.55
CA GLY A 50 -15.06 -19.45 -20.82
C GLY A 50 -15.40 -18.34 -21.84
N GLY A 51 -14.90 -18.49 -23.07
CA GLY A 51 -15.04 -17.52 -24.14
C GLY A 51 -13.79 -16.63 -24.34
N ILE A 52 -12.84 -16.61 -23.42
CA ILE A 52 -11.57 -15.91 -23.59
C ILE A 52 -10.54 -16.90 -24.15
N PRO A 53 -9.85 -16.60 -25.28
CA PRO A 53 -8.86 -17.49 -25.87
C PRO A 53 -7.71 -17.80 -24.91
N LEU A 54 -7.39 -19.08 -24.76
CA LEU A 54 -6.23 -19.55 -24.01
C LEU A 54 -5.00 -19.58 -24.94
N GLN A 55 -3.97 -18.81 -24.61
CA GLN A 55 -2.69 -18.84 -25.30
C GLN A 55 -1.71 -19.71 -24.54
N GLU A 56 -1.53 -20.96 -24.98
CA GLU A 56 -0.77 -22.00 -24.26
C GLU A 56 0.63 -22.24 -24.85
N SER A 57 1.19 -21.31 -25.62
CA SER A 57 2.53 -21.50 -26.18
C SER A 57 3.59 -21.39 -25.08
N ARG A 58 4.17 -22.55 -24.68
CA ARG A 58 5.32 -22.64 -23.79
C ARG A 58 5.08 -22.09 -22.35
N PRO A 59 4.08 -22.56 -21.61
CA PRO A 59 3.76 -22.02 -20.29
C PRO A 59 4.90 -22.18 -19.27
N VAL A 60 5.74 -23.20 -19.41
CA VAL A 60 6.87 -23.48 -18.50
C VAL A 60 8.02 -22.51 -18.75
N GLU A 61 8.31 -22.22 -20.01
CA GLU A 61 9.41 -21.32 -20.41
C GLU A 61 8.99 -19.85 -20.45
N ALA A 62 7.70 -19.54 -20.33
CA ALA A 62 7.16 -18.20 -20.52
C ALA A 62 7.83 -17.15 -19.60
N VAL A 63 8.15 -17.50 -18.34
CA VAL A 63 8.83 -16.61 -17.40
C VAL A 63 10.27 -16.31 -17.87
N ALA A 64 11.02 -17.34 -18.29
CA ALA A 64 12.38 -17.17 -18.78
C ALA A 64 12.43 -16.38 -20.10
N LEU A 65 11.49 -16.66 -21.00
CA LEU A 65 11.35 -15.91 -22.27
C LEU A 65 10.95 -14.46 -22.00
N GLY A 66 10.06 -14.21 -21.05
CA GLY A 66 9.68 -12.88 -20.62
C GLY A 66 10.86 -12.11 -20.02
N ALA A 67 11.67 -12.76 -19.17
CA ALA A 67 12.87 -12.15 -18.61
C ALA A 67 13.90 -11.79 -19.70
N LEU A 68 14.06 -12.64 -20.72
CA LEU A 68 14.91 -12.34 -21.88
C LEU A 68 14.35 -11.20 -22.74
N ALA A 69 13.03 -11.06 -22.84
CA ALA A 69 12.37 -9.96 -23.57
C ALA A 69 12.50 -8.61 -22.85
N LEU A 70 12.75 -8.60 -21.53
CA LEU A 70 13.11 -7.41 -20.73
C LEU A 70 14.57 -7.00 -20.99
N THR A 71 14.97 -6.94 -22.24
CA THR A 71 16.32 -6.57 -22.67
C THR A 71 16.59 -5.07 -22.59
N PRO A 72 17.86 -4.59 -22.77
CA PRO A 72 18.22 -3.18 -22.68
C PRO A 72 17.30 -2.27 -23.50
N GLY A 73 16.64 -1.33 -22.82
CA GLY A 73 15.64 -0.43 -23.43
C GLY A 73 14.26 -0.48 -22.76
N VAL A 74 13.92 -1.55 -22.05
CA VAL A 74 12.71 -1.62 -21.23
C VAL A 74 13.03 -1.10 -19.84
N ARG A 75 12.37 -0.03 -19.42
CA ARG A 75 12.45 0.46 -18.04
C ARG A 75 11.35 -0.22 -17.23
N VAL A 76 11.74 -1.07 -16.29
CA VAL A 76 10.84 -1.59 -15.27
C VAL A 76 10.75 -0.54 -14.16
N ARG A 77 9.54 -0.11 -13.82
CA ARG A 77 9.30 0.75 -12.65
C ARG A 77 8.49 -0.06 -11.66
N ASP A 78 9.02 -0.17 -10.47
CA ASP A 78 8.28 -0.78 -9.36
C ASP A 78 7.18 0.17 -8.86
N VAL A 79 6.14 -0.40 -8.29
CA VAL A 79 5.02 0.35 -7.71
C VAL A 79 4.78 -0.07 -6.27
N LEU A 80 4.26 0.84 -5.47
CA LEU A 80 3.85 0.55 -4.10
C LEU A 80 2.68 -0.44 -4.11
N ARG A 81 2.84 -1.53 -3.40
CA ARG A 81 1.80 -2.55 -3.24
C ARG A 81 0.68 -2.05 -2.33
N HIS A 82 1.04 -1.34 -1.28
CA HIS A 82 0.13 -0.77 -0.29
C HIS A 82 0.33 0.73 -0.19
N GLY A 83 -0.72 1.44 0.17
CA GLY A 83 -0.62 2.86 0.51
C GLY A 83 0.06 3.04 1.86
N ILE A 84 0.63 4.22 2.09
CA ILE A 84 1.23 4.61 3.37
C ILE A 84 0.50 5.83 3.89
N SER A 85 0.11 5.80 5.15
CA SER A 85 -0.60 6.90 5.81
C SER A 85 0.08 7.30 7.10
N LEU A 86 -0.03 8.58 7.45
CA LEU A 86 0.43 9.16 8.71
C LEU A 86 -0.77 9.39 9.62
N ARG A 87 -0.68 9.00 10.89
CA ARG A 87 -1.70 9.30 11.90
C ARG A 87 -1.52 10.72 12.42
N CYS A 88 -2.51 11.57 12.17
CA CYS A 88 -2.54 12.95 12.60
C CYS A 88 -3.64 13.19 13.63
N TRP A 89 -3.43 14.15 14.54
CA TRP A 89 -4.46 14.64 15.43
C TRP A 89 -5.21 15.80 14.78
N ASP A 90 -6.53 15.69 14.67
CA ASP A 90 -7.37 16.79 14.21
C ASP A 90 -7.98 17.52 15.41
N GLN A 91 -7.60 18.76 15.60
CA GLN A 91 -8.09 19.60 16.73
C GLN A 91 -9.57 19.89 16.65
N ARG A 92 -10.16 19.97 15.43
CA ARG A 92 -11.57 20.30 15.25
C ARG A 92 -12.49 19.16 15.69
N SER A 93 -12.15 17.95 15.28
CA SER A 93 -12.91 16.76 15.64
C SER A 93 -12.49 16.12 16.98
N SER A 94 -11.34 16.54 17.53
CA SER A 94 -10.68 15.93 18.70
C SER A 94 -10.48 14.42 18.52
N ARG A 95 -10.05 14.01 17.34
CA ARG A 95 -9.83 12.61 16.96
C ARG A 95 -8.58 12.45 16.12
N HIS A 96 -8.01 11.26 16.18
CA HIS A 96 -7.01 10.87 15.21
C HIS A 96 -7.64 10.55 13.86
N HIS A 97 -6.98 10.96 12.78
CA HIS A 97 -7.28 10.55 11.42
C HIS A 97 -6.00 10.10 10.71
N TRP A 98 -6.14 9.34 9.65
CA TRP A 98 -5.04 8.89 8.83
C TRP A 98 -4.95 9.74 7.56
N GLN A 99 -3.83 10.47 7.45
CA GLN A 99 -3.50 11.27 6.28
C GLN A 99 -2.72 10.41 5.28
N PRO A 100 -3.24 10.14 4.08
CA PRO A 100 -2.48 9.42 3.05
C PRO A 100 -1.22 10.19 2.67
N LEU A 101 -0.07 9.50 2.67
CA LEU A 101 1.20 10.00 2.17
C LEU A 101 1.44 9.51 0.73
N PHE A 102 1.35 8.21 0.56
CA PHE A 102 1.52 7.53 -0.71
C PHE A 102 0.35 6.58 -0.95
N VAL A 103 0.02 6.39 -2.22
CA VAL A 103 -1.09 5.51 -2.62
C VAL A 103 -0.57 4.24 -3.29
N ALA A 104 -1.31 3.14 -3.15
CA ALA A 104 -0.99 1.90 -3.85
C ALA A 104 -0.98 2.13 -5.38
N GLY A 105 -0.04 1.52 -6.09
CA GLY A 105 0.18 1.72 -7.51
C GLY A 105 1.08 2.91 -7.87
N GLN A 106 1.47 3.75 -6.91
CA GLN A 106 2.43 4.83 -7.15
C GLN A 106 3.82 4.26 -7.43
N THR A 107 4.48 4.76 -8.47
CA THR A 107 5.84 4.32 -8.85
C THR A 107 6.90 4.82 -7.86
N TRP A 108 7.95 4.00 -7.66
CA TRP A 108 9.14 4.40 -6.93
C TRP A 108 10.41 4.11 -7.75
N PRO A 109 11.55 4.75 -7.48
CA PRO A 109 11.75 5.81 -6.47
C PRO A 109 10.90 7.06 -6.71
N SER A 110 10.67 7.82 -5.63
CA SER A 110 9.91 9.06 -5.70
C SER A 110 10.65 10.10 -6.55
N GLU A 111 9.97 10.70 -7.52
CA GLU A 111 10.55 11.80 -8.32
C GLU A 111 10.70 13.09 -7.49
N ARG A 112 9.83 13.26 -6.49
CA ARG A 112 9.85 14.39 -5.55
C ARG A 112 9.50 13.92 -4.15
N SER A 113 10.02 14.60 -3.14
CA SER A 113 9.61 14.38 -1.76
C SER A 113 8.20 14.93 -1.53
N LEU A 114 7.46 14.27 -0.67
CA LEU A 114 6.17 14.75 -0.15
C LEU A 114 6.42 15.51 1.14
N GLU A 115 6.06 16.79 1.17
CA GLU A 115 6.22 17.62 2.36
C GLU A 115 4.91 17.75 3.14
N ILE A 116 5.00 17.60 4.46
CA ILE A 116 3.90 17.83 5.40
C ILE A 116 4.43 18.68 6.54
N VAL A 117 3.66 19.68 6.94
CA VAL A 117 3.94 20.49 8.12
C VAL A 117 3.09 19.98 9.28
N LEU A 118 3.73 19.70 10.41
CA LEU A 118 3.08 19.31 11.66
C LEU A 118 3.09 20.46 12.65
N ALA A 119 1.92 20.75 13.20
CA ALA A 119 1.74 21.66 14.31
C ALA A 119 1.67 20.91 15.63
N CYS A 120 2.05 21.58 16.72
CA CYS A 120 1.88 21.05 18.07
C CYS A 120 0.40 21.00 18.44
N SER A 121 -0.01 19.96 19.16
CA SER A 121 -1.39 19.72 19.59
C SER A 121 -1.64 20.04 21.07
N SER A 122 -0.58 20.12 21.88
CA SER A 122 -0.65 20.36 23.32
C SER A 122 0.31 21.46 23.77
N PRO A 123 0.02 22.11 24.93
CA PRO A 123 0.92 23.10 25.51
C PRO A 123 2.25 22.49 25.94
N ASN A 124 3.34 23.21 25.69
CA ASN A 124 4.71 22.78 26.05
C ASN A 124 5.09 21.40 25.49
N GLN A 125 4.58 21.07 24.30
CA GLN A 125 4.86 19.81 23.64
C GLN A 125 6.34 19.70 23.29
N ARG A 126 6.98 18.57 23.65
CA ARG A 126 8.42 18.35 23.46
C ARG A 126 8.73 17.30 22.41
N SER A 127 7.75 16.50 22.01
CA SER A 127 7.89 15.51 20.94
C SER A 127 6.57 15.29 20.20
N LEU A 128 6.68 14.78 18.98
CA LEU A 128 5.56 14.31 18.19
C LEU A 128 5.79 12.84 17.86
N GLU A 129 4.80 12.01 18.12
CA GLU A 129 4.83 10.59 17.81
C GLU A 129 4.60 10.39 16.31
N LEU A 130 5.55 9.74 15.61
CA LEU A 130 5.46 9.45 14.18
C LEU A 130 4.82 8.08 13.96
N VAL A 131 3.50 8.03 13.82
CA VAL A 131 2.78 6.78 13.57
C VAL A 131 2.45 6.65 12.09
N LEU A 132 3.16 5.74 11.43
CA LEU A 132 2.89 5.34 10.06
C LEU A 132 2.03 4.07 10.02
N GLY A 133 1.24 3.90 8.98
CA GLY A 133 0.42 2.71 8.82
C GLY A 133 0.03 2.46 7.37
N GLU A 134 -0.36 1.22 7.11
CA GLU A 134 -0.83 0.77 5.81
C GLU A 134 -2.34 0.54 5.82
N PRO A 135 -3.07 1.04 4.80
CA PRO A 135 -4.47 0.71 4.64
C PRO A 135 -4.64 -0.80 4.37
N ASP A 136 -5.32 -1.50 5.26
CA ASP A 136 -5.68 -2.91 5.07
C ASP A 136 -6.89 -3.00 4.12
N ASN A 137 -6.61 -2.98 2.82
CA ASN A 137 -7.62 -3.11 1.78
C ASN A 137 -7.95 -4.58 1.44
N GLU A 138 -7.17 -5.53 1.93
CA GLU A 138 -7.27 -6.95 1.54
C GLU A 138 -8.35 -7.68 2.34
N ARG A 139 -8.64 -7.26 3.56
CA ARG A 139 -9.63 -7.91 4.41
C ARG A 139 -11.02 -7.32 4.19
N ARG A 140 -11.82 -8.04 3.43
CA ARG A 140 -13.25 -7.72 3.21
C ARG A 140 -14.13 -8.04 4.42
N SER A 141 -13.59 -8.73 5.42
CA SER A 141 -14.33 -9.18 6.60
C SER A 141 -13.56 -8.87 7.87
N GLU A 142 -14.27 -8.57 8.94
CA GLU A 142 -13.71 -8.42 10.28
C GLU A 142 -14.31 -9.47 11.21
N VAL A 143 -13.52 -9.91 12.19
CA VAL A 143 -14.03 -10.80 13.25
C VAL A 143 -14.62 -9.92 14.35
N VAL A 144 -15.93 -10.05 14.56
CA VAL A 144 -16.66 -9.38 15.64
C VAL A 144 -17.09 -10.47 16.65
N PHE A 145 -16.96 -10.19 17.94
CA PHE A 145 -17.43 -11.10 18.96
C PHE A 145 -18.90 -10.79 19.27
N GLU A 146 -19.80 -11.72 18.93
CA GLU A 146 -21.22 -11.66 19.27
C GLU A 146 -21.53 -12.76 20.29
N ALA A 147 -22.05 -12.37 21.46
CA ALA A 147 -22.32 -13.28 22.58
C ALA A 147 -21.10 -14.17 22.95
N GLY A 148 -19.88 -13.62 22.84
CA GLY A 148 -18.63 -14.33 23.18
C GLY A 148 -18.12 -15.26 22.09
N LEU A 149 -18.80 -15.39 20.94
CA LEU A 149 -18.36 -16.17 19.80
C LEU A 149 -17.83 -15.29 18.68
N PRO A 150 -16.72 -15.69 18.02
CA PRO A 150 -16.19 -14.95 16.88
C PRO A 150 -17.08 -15.13 15.65
N VAL A 151 -17.60 -14.04 15.11
CA VAL A 151 -18.42 -14.02 13.91
C VAL A 151 -17.71 -13.17 12.84
N LEU A 152 -17.62 -13.69 11.62
CA LEU A 152 -17.09 -12.97 10.46
C LEU A 152 -18.19 -12.07 9.90
N ARG A 153 -17.98 -10.74 9.99
CA ARG A 153 -18.86 -9.77 9.34
C ARG A 153 -18.19 -9.16 8.12
N PRO A 154 -18.92 -8.99 6.99
CA PRO A 154 -18.44 -8.19 5.88
C PRO A 154 -18.17 -6.76 6.34
N ARG A 155 -17.01 -6.20 5.99
CA ARG A 155 -16.69 -4.80 6.28
C ARG A 155 -17.42 -3.90 5.28
N PRO A 156 -18.06 -2.80 5.72
CA PRO A 156 -18.66 -1.83 4.80
C PRO A 156 -17.62 -1.28 3.83
N ALA A 157 -17.97 -1.20 2.56
CA ALA A 157 -17.10 -0.60 1.55
C ALA A 157 -16.77 0.85 1.94
N GLY A 158 -15.48 1.18 2.01
CA GLY A 158 -14.99 2.54 2.35
C GLY A 158 -14.39 2.71 3.74
N GLN A 159 -14.45 1.72 4.63
CA GLN A 159 -13.72 1.74 5.91
C GLN A 159 -12.48 0.86 5.84
N ALA A 160 -11.44 1.36 5.18
CA ALA A 160 -10.12 0.73 5.28
C ALA A 160 -9.59 0.90 6.72
N ARG A 161 -9.28 -0.21 7.39
CA ARG A 161 -8.52 -0.16 8.64
C ARG A 161 -7.07 0.08 8.28
N VAL A 162 -6.46 1.09 8.89
CA VAL A 162 -5.01 1.29 8.77
C VAL A 162 -4.33 0.50 9.89
N VAL A 163 -3.38 -0.35 9.51
CA VAL A 163 -2.55 -1.12 10.42
C VAL A 163 -1.26 -0.35 10.65
N PRO A 164 -0.93 0.04 11.90
CA PRO A 164 0.34 0.68 12.20
C PRO A 164 1.53 -0.21 11.85
N TRP A 165 2.60 0.37 11.32
CA TRP A 165 3.83 -0.35 11.00
C TRP A 165 4.60 -0.83 12.22
N SER A 166 4.48 -0.08 13.33
CA SER A 166 5.19 -0.38 14.58
C SER A 166 4.25 -0.19 15.77
N GLU A 167 4.40 -1.06 16.76
CA GLU A 167 3.75 -0.90 18.06
C GLU A 167 4.44 0.18 18.91
N GLN A 168 5.70 0.50 18.60
CA GLN A 168 6.50 1.53 19.25
C GLN A 168 6.99 2.52 18.18
N PRO A 169 6.14 3.48 17.78
CA PRO A 169 6.52 4.49 16.82
C PRO A 169 7.62 5.40 17.36
N PRO A 170 8.53 5.90 16.51
CA PRO A 170 9.55 6.83 16.94
C PRO A 170 8.98 8.19 17.30
N ASP A 171 9.58 8.81 18.32
CA ASP A 171 9.31 10.18 18.70
C ASP A 171 10.20 11.17 17.94
N LEU A 172 9.59 12.18 17.33
CA LEU A 172 10.28 13.33 16.76
C LEU A 172 10.44 14.39 17.85
N VAL A 173 11.66 14.53 18.36
CA VAL A 173 11.96 15.46 19.46
C VAL A 173 12.02 16.89 18.90
N LEU A 174 11.37 17.83 19.60
CA LEU A 174 11.42 19.25 19.32
C LEU A 174 12.57 19.90 20.10
N GLU A 175 13.34 20.75 19.46
CA GLU A 175 14.42 21.50 20.15
C GLU A 175 13.88 22.47 21.21
N MET A 176 12.74 23.07 20.93
CA MET A 176 12.03 23.94 21.87
C MET A 176 10.60 23.44 22.09
N PRO A 177 10.05 23.55 23.29
CA PRO A 177 8.65 23.22 23.55
C PRO A 177 7.72 24.05 22.65
N GLY A 178 6.73 23.40 22.03
CA GLY A 178 5.76 24.04 21.16
C GLY A 178 4.43 24.34 21.84
N GLN A 179 3.64 25.21 21.23
CA GLN A 179 2.30 25.57 21.67
C GLN A 179 1.24 25.03 20.70
N PRO A 180 0.01 24.78 21.14
CA PRO A 180 -1.06 24.29 20.27
C PRO A 180 -1.28 25.17 19.05
N GLY A 181 -1.28 24.57 17.85
CA GLY A 181 -1.45 25.24 16.58
C GLY A 181 -0.18 25.90 16.01
N GLU A 182 0.93 25.83 16.72
CA GLU A 182 2.22 26.31 16.23
C GLU A 182 2.85 25.27 15.30
N ASP A 183 3.18 25.68 14.06
CA ASP A 183 3.90 24.85 13.10
C ASP A 183 5.32 24.59 13.62
N CYS A 184 5.63 23.32 13.89
CA CYS A 184 6.86 22.94 14.55
C CYS A 184 7.83 22.22 13.62
N LEU A 185 7.36 21.22 12.88
CA LEU A 185 8.19 20.38 12.05
C LEU A 185 7.68 20.34 10.62
N ARG A 186 8.62 20.37 9.67
CA ARG A 186 8.37 19.95 8.30
C ARG A 186 8.95 18.57 8.11
N LEU A 187 8.10 17.65 7.68
CA LEU A 187 8.45 16.27 7.34
C LEU A 187 8.52 16.15 5.82
N SER A 188 9.64 15.66 5.31
CA SER A 188 9.84 15.39 3.88
C SER A 188 10.01 13.90 3.67
N PHE A 189 9.02 13.27 3.05
CA PHE A 189 8.99 11.84 2.79
C PHE A 189 9.35 11.55 1.34
N SER A 190 10.17 10.53 1.12
CA SER A 190 10.49 9.99 -0.19
C SER A 190 10.67 8.49 -0.14
N VAL A 191 10.56 7.82 -1.28
CA VAL A 191 10.91 6.40 -1.42
C VAL A 191 12.16 6.33 -2.29
N ASN A 192 13.22 5.68 -1.78
CA ASN A 192 14.49 5.56 -2.48
C ASN A 192 14.48 4.43 -3.53
N ASP A 193 15.59 4.27 -4.25
CA ASP A 193 15.80 3.25 -5.28
C ASP A 193 15.86 1.80 -4.75
N GLN A 194 15.98 1.64 -3.43
CA GLN A 194 15.92 0.34 -2.74
C GLN A 194 14.52 0.01 -2.22
N GLY A 195 13.51 0.85 -2.51
CA GLY A 195 12.15 0.69 -2.02
C GLY A 195 12.04 0.87 -0.50
N GLN A 196 12.77 1.83 0.05
CA GLN A 196 12.70 2.19 1.47
C GLN A 196 12.11 3.58 1.62
N LEU A 197 11.23 3.75 2.60
CA LEU A 197 10.70 5.05 2.99
C LEU A 197 11.78 5.82 3.75
N VAL A 198 12.08 7.01 3.26
CA VAL A 198 13.06 7.96 3.82
C VAL A 198 12.31 9.15 4.39
N LEU A 199 12.71 9.60 5.56
CA LEU A 199 12.21 10.79 6.22
C LEU A 199 13.35 11.76 6.48
N GLU A 200 13.17 13.02 6.11
CA GLU A 200 13.95 14.16 6.56
C GLU A 200 13.05 15.09 7.39
N VAL A 201 13.56 15.56 8.52
CA VAL A 201 12.81 16.42 9.44
C VAL A 201 13.49 17.77 9.52
N THR A 202 12.74 18.85 9.30
CA THR A 202 13.20 20.22 9.53
C THR A 202 12.43 20.83 10.69
N ASP A 203 13.11 21.25 11.74
CA ASP A 203 12.51 22.09 12.79
C ASP A 203 12.34 23.50 12.23
N LEU A 204 11.09 23.94 12.09
CA LEU A 204 10.76 25.23 11.44
C LEU A 204 11.17 26.46 12.26
N ARG A 205 11.39 26.29 13.56
CA ARG A 205 11.75 27.37 14.47
C ARG A 205 13.26 27.61 14.53
N SER A 206 14.05 26.52 14.53
CA SER A 206 15.50 26.59 14.49
C SER A 206 16.08 26.58 13.08
N GLY A 207 15.30 26.11 12.09
CA GLY A 207 15.76 25.88 10.73
C GLY A 207 16.68 24.67 10.57
N ARG A 208 16.82 23.85 11.63
CA ARG A 208 17.71 22.70 11.63
C ARG A 208 17.10 21.54 10.87
N LEU A 209 17.89 21.00 9.93
CA LEU A 209 17.55 19.78 9.18
C LEU A 209 18.19 18.57 9.84
N SER A 210 17.40 17.50 10.04
CA SER A 210 17.93 16.21 10.49
C SER A 210 18.63 15.48 9.34
N ALA A 211 19.50 14.53 9.69
CA ALA A 211 19.98 13.57 8.70
C ALA A 211 18.79 12.69 8.22
N PRO A 212 18.82 12.24 6.93
CA PRO A 212 17.82 11.32 6.42
C PRO A 212 17.71 10.04 7.26
N GLN A 213 16.49 9.66 7.61
CA GLN A 213 16.20 8.46 8.40
C GLN A 213 15.48 7.44 7.52
N LEU A 214 15.93 6.18 7.57
CA LEU A 214 15.25 5.07 6.93
C LEU A 214 14.17 4.54 7.88
N LEU A 215 12.90 4.61 7.46
CA LEU A 215 11.77 4.20 8.28
C LEU A 215 11.37 2.73 8.05
N GLY A 216 11.70 2.18 6.89
CA GLY A 216 11.45 0.79 6.55
C GLY A 216 11.18 0.55 5.07
N PRO A 217 11.11 -0.72 4.65
CA PRO A 217 10.83 -1.08 3.28
C PRO A 217 9.35 -0.81 2.96
N VAL A 218 9.10 -0.25 1.78
CA VAL A 218 7.76 -0.12 1.19
C VAL A 218 7.56 -1.28 0.21
N ARG A 219 6.57 -2.13 0.43
CA ARG A 219 6.34 -3.34 -0.38
C ARG A 219 4.96 -3.31 -1.02
#